data_620722bf85991f12127a4d9696d7e584
#
_entry.id   620722bf85991f12127a4d9696d7e584
#
_cell.length_a   1.000
_cell.length_b   1.000
_cell.length_c   1.000
_cell.angle_alpha   90.00
_cell.angle_beta   90.00
_cell.angle_gamma   90.00
#
_symmetry.space_group_name_H-M   'P 1'
#
loop_
_entity.id
_entity.type
_entity.pdbx_description
1 polymer ?
#
loop_
_entity_poly.entity_id
_entity_poly.type
_entity_poly.pdbx_seq_one_letter_code
_entity_poly.pdbx_strand_id
1 'polypeptide(L)'
;MAESTGAGRSETETLLAYLNAMRRAVVNTSEGLSDREQRSPGVSSGTNLLGLIQHLTGVEEHWFQRVFLGEEMAPNKSMDVPVAATREEVVTAYRAACARSDEIIRACPDLSTQSAIANPGEEAKDPLRSIVVHLIEETARHAGHADILREQIDGATGL
;
A
#
# COMPACT_ATOMS: atom_id res chain seq x y z
N MET A 1 -2.73 39.76 22.34
CA MET A 1 -3.35 38.43 22.45
C MET A 1 -3.37 37.83 21.06
N ALA A 2 -2.42 36.95 20.77
CA ALA A 2 -2.36 36.26 19.50
C ALA A 2 -3.26 35.03 19.61
N GLU A 3 -4.35 34.99 18.84
CA GLU A 3 -5.17 33.81 18.68
C GLU A 3 -4.35 32.71 18.00
N SER A 4 -4.03 31.68 18.74
CA SER A 4 -3.54 30.42 18.22
C SER A 4 -4.70 29.78 17.46
N THR A 5 -4.84 30.13 16.18
CA THR A 5 -5.67 29.34 15.26
C THR A 5 -4.98 28.00 15.13
N GLY A 6 -5.51 26.99 15.81
CA GLY A 6 -5.14 25.60 15.60
C GLY A 6 -5.37 25.24 14.15
N ALA A 7 -4.32 25.33 13.32
CA ALA A 7 -4.38 24.90 11.94
C ALA A 7 -4.74 23.42 11.90
N GLY A 8 -5.93 23.10 11.45
CA GLY A 8 -6.35 21.72 11.22
C GLY A 8 -5.37 21.04 10.26
N ARG A 9 -5.28 19.71 10.35
CA ARG A 9 -4.44 18.90 9.42
C ARG A 9 -4.83 19.23 7.97
N SER A 10 -3.85 19.43 7.08
CA SER A 10 -4.11 19.64 5.66
C SER A 10 -4.79 18.41 5.05
N GLU A 11 -5.43 18.58 3.88
CA GLU A 11 -6.00 17.44 3.14
C GLU A 11 -4.95 16.36 2.86
N THR A 12 -3.77 16.78 2.36
CA THR A 12 -2.63 15.89 2.10
C THR A 12 -2.23 15.08 3.34
N GLU A 13 -2.04 15.74 4.48
CA GLU A 13 -1.67 15.03 5.71
C GLU A 13 -2.80 14.16 6.27
N THR A 14 -4.04 14.52 5.99
CA THR A 14 -5.20 13.68 6.37
C THR A 14 -5.22 12.41 5.55
N LEU A 15 -5.11 12.50 4.23
CA LEU A 15 -5.08 11.34 3.33
C LEU A 15 -3.88 10.42 3.63
N LEU A 16 -2.70 11.00 3.81
CA LEU A 16 -1.49 10.25 4.20
C LEU A 16 -1.65 9.53 5.55
N ALA A 17 -2.33 10.15 6.51
CA ALA A 17 -2.56 9.52 7.81
C ALA A 17 -3.43 8.25 7.68
N TYR A 18 -4.51 8.31 6.88
CA TYR A 18 -5.35 7.15 6.60
C TYR A 18 -4.60 6.06 5.83
N LEU A 19 -3.92 6.43 4.75
CA LEU A 19 -3.14 5.49 3.96
C LEU A 19 -2.08 4.78 4.82
N ASN A 20 -1.31 5.53 5.61
CA ASN A 20 -0.27 4.98 6.47
C ASN A 20 -0.84 4.13 7.64
N ALA A 21 -2.06 4.38 8.08
CA ALA A 21 -2.73 3.50 9.04
C ALA A 21 -3.01 2.11 8.43
N MET A 22 -3.52 2.05 7.20
CA MET A 22 -3.79 0.79 6.50
C MET A 22 -2.50 0.04 6.16
N ARG A 23 -1.45 0.75 5.70
CA ARG A 23 -0.12 0.17 5.44
C ARG A 23 0.47 -0.52 6.67
N ARG A 24 0.36 0.12 7.85
CA ARG A 24 0.80 -0.49 9.11
C ARG A 24 -0.03 -1.71 9.48
N ALA A 25 -1.35 -1.66 9.31
CA ALA A 25 -2.22 -2.79 9.60
C ALA A 25 -1.77 -4.04 8.83
N VAL A 26 -1.56 -3.93 7.51
CA VAL A 26 -1.09 -5.05 6.67
C VAL A 26 0.25 -5.62 7.16
N VAL A 27 1.22 -4.77 7.49
CA VAL A 27 2.54 -5.25 7.96
C VAL A 27 2.43 -5.95 9.31
N ASN A 28 1.64 -5.39 10.23
CA ASN A 28 1.48 -5.92 11.59
C ASN A 28 0.86 -7.33 11.58
N THR A 29 -0.06 -7.64 10.66
CA THR A 29 -0.66 -8.99 10.56
C THR A 29 0.35 -10.09 10.28
N SER A 30 1.53 -9.77 9.74
CA SER A 30 2.60 -10.72 9.47
C SER A 30 3.60 -10.87 10.63
N GLU A 31 3.48 -10.10 11.72
CA GLU A 31 4.44 -10.12 12.82
C GLU A 31 4.31 -11.37 13.70
N GLY A 32 5.46 -11.90 14.14
CA GLY A 32 5.52 -13.02 15.07
C GLY A 32 5.23 -14.40 14.45
N LEU A 33 4.88 -14.47 13.17
CA LEU A 33 4.63 -15.73 12.46
C LEU A 33 5.92 -16.29 11.86
N SER A 34 6.03 -17.61 11.80
CA SER A 34 7.10 -18.29 11.06
C SER A 34 6.97 -18.05 9.54
N ASP A 35 8.07 -18.23 8.79
CA ASP A 35 8.06 -18.12 7.33
C ASP A 35 7.03 -19.05 6.68
N ARG A 36 6.90 -20.28 7.20
CA ARG A 36 5.90 -21.25 6.75
C ARG A 36 4.47 -20.74 6.92
N GLU A 37 4.15 -20.17 8.07
CA GLU A 37 2.81 -19.62 8.34
C GLU A 37 2.49 -18.44 7.45
N GLN A 38 3.43 -17.53 7.24
CA GLN A 38 3.25 -16.35 6.40
C GLN A 38 3.05 -16.68 4.92
N ARG A 39 3.61 -17.80 4.45
CA ARG A 39 3.47 -18.31 3.07
C ARG A 39 2.34 -19.30 2.91
N SER A 40 1.72 -19.72 4.01
CA SER A 40 0.62 -20.70 3.96
C SER A 40 -0.61 -20.07 3.30
N PRO A 41 -1.15 -20.67 2.22
CA PRO A 41 -2.37 -20.15 1.62
C PRO A 41 -3.56 -20.41 2.55
N GLY A 42 -4.29 -19.36 2.88
CA GLY A 42 -5.52 -19.46 3.67
C GLY A 42 -6.78 -19.71 2.84
N VAL A 43 -6.65 -19.59 1.51
CA VAL A 43 -7.75 -19.74 0.55
C VAL A 43 -7.28 -20.49 -0.70
N SER A 44 -8.23 -21.06 -1.46
CA SER A 44 -7.93 -21.88 -2.65
C SER A 44 -7.21 -21.12 -3.78
N SER A 45 -7.30 -19.79 -3.82
CA SER A 45 -6.57 -18.97 -4.77
C SER A 45 -5.07 -18.86 -4.49
N GLY A 46 -4.60 -19.35 -3.35
CA GLY A 46 -3.18 -19.28 -2.97
C GLY A 46 -2.77 -18.02 -2.22
N THR A 47 -3.71 -17.11 -1.95
CA THR A 47 -3.42 -15.86 -1.23
C THR A 47 -2.87 -16.14 0.17
N ASN A 48 -1.76 -15.49 0.51
CA ASN A 48 -1.06 -15.60 1.78
C ASN A 48 -0.55 -14.22 2.25
N LEU A 49 -0.16 -14.11 3.52
CA LEU A 49 0.21 -12.82 4.11
C LEU A 49 1.39 -12.15 3.41
N LEU A 50 2.44 -12.91 3.12
CA LEU A 50 3.64 -12.36 2.51
C LEU A 50 3.39 -11.93 1.06
N GLY A 51 2.58 -12.69 0.33
CA GLY A 51 2.13 -12.37 -1.03
C GLY A 51 1.30 -11.09 -1.09
N LEU A 52 0.46 -10.80 -0.08
CA LEU A 52 -0.28 -9.54 0.00
C LEU A 52 0.65 -8.33 0.15
N ILE A 53 1.69 -8.42 0.99
CA ILE A 53 2.68 -7.34 1.15
C ILE A 53 3.45 -7.13 -0.16
N GLN A 54 3.86 -8.21 -0.82
CA GLN A 54 4.53 -8.15 -2.12
C GLN A 54 3.63 -7.49 -3.19
N HIS A 55 2.38 -7.88 -3.26
CA HIS A 55 1.40 -7.29 -4.17
C HIS A 55 1.24 -5.78 -3.93
N LEU A 56 1.08 -5.37 -2.68
CA LEU A 56 0.93 -3.95 -2.33
C LEU A 56 2.18 -3.12 -2.61
N THR A 57 3.38 -3.72 -2.55
CA THR A 57 4.61 -3.06 -3.04
C THR A 57 4.45 -2.66 -4.50
N GLY A 58 4.07 -3.61 -5.34
CA GLY A 58 3.86 -3.34 -6.77
C GLY A 58 2.69 -2.39 -7.06
N VAL A 59 1.67 -2.36 -6.20
CA VAL A 59 0.55 -1.40 -6.30
C VAL A 59 1.03 0.03 -6.03
N GLU A 60 1.83 0.25 -4.97
CA GLU A 60 2.43 1.55 -4.65
C GLU A 60 3.31 2.06 -5.80
N GLU A 61 4.22 1.23 -6.29
CA GLU A 61 5.10 1.55 -7.42
C GLU A 61 4.30 1.87 -8.69
N HIS A 62 3.31 1.04 -9.01
CA HIS A 62 2.49 1.22 -10.20
C HIS A 62 1.76 2.56 -10.21
N TRP A 63 1.07 2.91 -9.14
CA TRP A 63 0.23 4.09 -9.14
C TRP A 63 1.02 5.40 -9.01
N PHE A 64 2.02 5.45 -8.14
CA PHE A 64 2.76 6.69 -7.92
C PHE A 64 3.92 6.89 -8.88
N GLN A 65 4.72 5.86 -9.13
CA GLN A 65 5.89 6.01 -9.99
C GLN A 65 5.51 5.88 -11.47
N ARG A 66 4.82 4.80 -11.84
CA ARG A 66 4.48 4.57 -13.25
C ARG A 66 3.33 5.45 -13.75
N VAL A 67 2.18 5.45 -13.08
CA VAL A 67 0.97 6.16 -13.55
C VAL A 67 1.11 7.66 -13.29
N PHE A 68 1.40 8.06 -12.05
CA PHE A 68 1.46 9.47 -11.70
C PHE A 68 2.69 10.19 -12.27
N LEU A 69 3.90 9.65 -12.08
CA LEU A 69 5.13 10.26 -12.60
C LEU A 69 5.47 9.88 -14.05
N GLY A 70 4.92 8.80 -14.59
CA GLY A 70 5.23 8.31 -15.92
C GLY A 70 6.59 7.60 -16.03
N GLU A 71 7.14 7.10 -14.91
CA GLU A 71 8.40 6.37 -14.90
C GLU A 71 8.26 5.03 -15.66
N GLU A 72 9.25 4.71 -16.47
CA GLU A 72 9.30 3.42 -17.16
C GLU A 72 9.67 2.32 -16.18
N MET A 73 8.74 1.40 -15.92
CA MET A 73 8.97 0.25 -15.05
C MET A 73 8.10 -0.93 -15.47
N ALA A 74 8.60 -2.13 -15.24
CA ALA A 74 7.83 -3.34 -15.46
C ALA A 74 6.70 -3.42 -14.41
N PRO A 75 5.45 -3.75 -14.82
CA PRO A 75 4.38 -3.97 -13.85
C PRO A 75 4.71 -5.17 -12.96
N ASN A 76 4.66 -4.98 -11.67
CA ASN A 76 4.88 -6.04 -10.68
C ASN A 76 3.78 -6.02 -9.61
N LYS A 77 2.59 -6.50 -9.95
CA LYS A 77 1.48 -6.67 -9.00
C LYS A 77 1.29 -8.15 -8.61
N SER A 78 2.34 -8.97 -8.77
CA SER A 78 2.31 -10.38 -8.39
C SER A 78 2.25 -10.54 -6.87
N MET A 79 1.60 -11.62 -6.45
CA MET A 79 1.66 -12.12 -5.07
C MET A 79 2.76 -13.18 -4.90
N ASP A 80 3.54 -13.46 -5.95
CA ASP A 80 4.59 -14.45 -5.93
C ASP A 80 5.82 -13.90 -5.19
N VAL A 81 6.14 -14.49 -4.05
CA VAL A 81 7.33 -14.16 -3.28
C VAL A 81 8.38 -15.24 -3.51
N PRO A 82 9.60 -14.89 -3.98
CA PRO A 82 10.67 -15.84 -4.13
C PRO A 82 10.91 -16.65 -2.86
N VAL A 83 11.16 -17.96 -3.00
CA VAL A 83 11.38 -18.85 -1.84
C VAL A 83 12.55 -18.39 -0.97
N ALA A 84 13.56 -17.80 -1.57
CA ALA A 84 14.75 -17.29 -0.86
C ALA A 84 14.52 -15.93 -0.17
N ALA A 85 13.47 -15.19 -0.51
CA ALA A 85 13.19 -13.88 0.09
C ALA A 85 12.67 -14.04 1.52
N THR A 86 13.26 -13.32 2.44
CA THR A 86 12.81 -13.26 3.83
C THR A 86 11.64 -12.29 4.02
N ARG A 87 10.87 -12.45 5.10
CA ARG A 87 9.87 -11.45 5.49
C ARG A 87 10.47 -10.05 5.60
N GLU A 88 11.64 -9.94 6.21
CA GLU A 88 12.34 -8.67 6.39
C GLU A 88 12.61 -7.96 5.07
N GLU A 89 13.05 -8.69 4.05
CA GLU A 89 13.30 -8.14 2.71
C GLU A 89 12.00 -7.67 2.06
N VAL A 90 10.93 -8.46 2.13
CA VAL A 90 9.62 -8.09 1.57
C VAL A 90 9.04 -6.86 2.26
N VAL A 91 9.08 -6.81 3.59
CA VAL A 91 8.58 -5.67 4.37
C VAL A 91 9.45 -4.42 4.15
N THR A 92 10.76 -4.57 4.01
CA THR A 92 11.68 -3.47 3.71
C THR A 92 11.38 -2.87 2.34
N ALA A 93 11.19 -3.70 1.32
CA ALA A 93 10.81 -3.25 -0.02
C ALA A 93 9.46 -2.50 0.00
N TYR A 94 8.46 -3.03 0.70
CA TYR A 94 7.17 -2.36 0.86
C TYR A 94 7.30 -0.99 1.53
N ARG A 95 8.04 -0.92 2.64
CA ARG A 95 8.27 0.36 3.34
C ARG A 95 9.01 1.37 2.47
N ALA A 96 9.95 0.93 1.65
CA ALA A 96 10.65 1.80 0.70
C ALA A 96 9.70 2.35 -0.38
N ALA A 97 8.84 1.50 -0.95
CA ALA A 97 7.80 1.93 -1.90
C ALA A 97 6.83 2.94 -1.27
N CYS A 98 6.34 2.67 -0.04
CA CYS A 98 5.49 3.59 0.70
C CYS A 98 6.17 4.95 0.97
N ALA A 99 7.44 4.95 1.37
CA ALA A 99 8.20 6.19 1.60
C ALA A 99 8.32 7.01 0.31
N ARG A 100 8.61 6.35 -0.82
CA ARG A 100 8.66 6.99 -2.12
C ARG A 100 7.31 7.60 -2.53
N SER A 101 6.22 6.89 -2.31
CA SER A 101 4.86 7.39 -2.53
C SER A 101 4.56 8.63 -1.68
N ASP A 102 4.93 8.61 -0.40
CA ASP A 102 4.76 9.75 0.50
C ASP A 102 5.54 10.99 0.05
N GLU A 103 6.76 10.81 -0.45
CA GLU A 103 7.56 11.89 -1.05
C GLU A 103 6.86 12.50 -2.26
N ILE A 104 6.34 11.66 -3.16
CA ILE A 104 5.63 12.10 -4.38
C ILE A 104 4.38 12.90 -3.98
N ILE A 105 3.58 12.38 -3.04
CA ILE A 105 2.36 13.05 -2.58
C ILE A 105 2.68 14.41 -1.94
N ARG A 106 3.70 14.49 -1.07
CA ARG A 106 4.09 15.74 -0.40
C ARG A 106 4.74 16.74 -1.35
N ALA A 107 5.43 16.29 -2.39
CA ALA A 107 6.04 17.17 -3.39
C ALA A 107 5.02 17.79 -4.34
N CYS A 108 3.80 17.26 -4.43
CA CYS A 108 2.75 17.78 -5.28
C CYS A 108 1.91 18.83 -4.50
N PRO A 109 1.98 20.11 -4.87
CA PRO A 109 1.29 21.18 -4.14
C PRO A 109 -0.23 21.18 -4.37
N ASP A 110 -0.69 20.56 -5.45
CA ASP A 110 -2.11 20.49 -5.83
C ASP A 110 -2.52 19.06 -6.15
N LEU A 111 -3.37 18.48 -5.29
CA LEU A 111 -3.89 17.14 -5.45
C LEU A 111 -4.83 16.95 -6.66
N SER A 112 -5.21 18.03 -7.36
CA SER A 112 -5.93 17.97 -8.63
C SER A 112 -5.00 17.73 -9.84
N THR A 113 -3.67 17.75 -9.63
CA THR A 113 -2.69 17.47 -10.69
C THR A 113 -2.93 16.10 -11.29
N GLN A 114 -3.06 16.09 -12.63
CA GLN A 114 -3.33 14.85 -13.39
C GLN A 114 -2.07 13.99 -13.49
N SER A 115 -2.26 12.68 -13.49
CA SER A 115 -1.20 11.69 -13.74
C SER A 115 -0.52 11.92 -15.10
N ALA A 116 0.74 11.49 -15.21
CA ALA A 116 1.49 11.58 -16.47
C ALA A 116 0.87 10.72 -17.58
N ILE A 117 0.39 9.54 -17.22
CA ILE A 117 -0.29 8.62 -18.14
C ILE A 117 -1.65 8.18 -17.57
N ALA A 118 -2.55 7.71 -18.41
CA ALA A 118 -3.73 6.98 -17.98
C ALA A 118 -3.33 5.59 -17.43
N ASN A 119 -4.08 5.07 -16.49
CA ASN A 119 -3.88 3.69 -16.04
C ASN A 119 -4.11 2.73 -17.23
N PRO A 120 -3.27 1.70 -17.44
CA PRO A 120 -3.43 0.77 -18.53
C PRO A 120 -4.84 0.16 -18.59
N GLY A 121 -5.52 0.36 -19.72
CA GLY A 121 -6.91 -0.04 -19.94
C GLY A 121 -7.94 1.07 -19.69
N GLU A 122 -7.52 2.23 -19.26
CA GLU A 122 -8.36 3.43 -19.08
C GLU A 122 -8.03 4.50 -20.13
N GLU A 123 -9.01 5.33 -20.48
CA GLU A 123 -8.83 6.42 -21.45
C GLU A 123 -8.44 7.74 -20.76
N ALA A 124 -8.89 7.93 -19.53
CA ALA A 124 -8.68 9.17 -18.78
C ALA A 124 -7.51 9.06 -17.80
N LYS A 125 -6.85 10.20 -17.59
CA LYS A 125 -5.86 10.35 -16.51
C LYS A 125 -6.56 10.64 -15.19
N ASP A 126 -5.93 10.21 -14.11
CA ASP A 126 -6.44 10.40 -12.76
C ASP A 126 -5.75 11.58 -12.06
N PRO A 127 -6.50 12.42 -11.33
CA PRO A 127 -5.87 13.37 -10.42
C PRO A 127 -5.22 12.63 -9.24
N LEU A 128 -4.14 13.19 -8.68
CA LEU A 128 -3.42 12.59 -7.56
C LEU A 128 -4.34 12.23 -6.38
N ARG A 129 -5.34 13.08 -6.10
CA ARG A 129 -6.35 12.80 -5.05
C ARG A 129 -7.04 11.46 -5.26
N SER A 130 -7.47 11.17 -6.48
CA SER A 130 -8.15 9.90 -6.80
C SER A 130 -7.21 8.72 -6.63
N ILE A 131 -5.95 8.85 -7.04
CA ILE A 131 -4.93 7.82 -6.84
C ILE A 131 -4.74 7.53 -5.34
N VAL A 132 -4.58 8.57 -4.50
CA VAL A 132 -4.41 8.38 -3.05
C VAL A 132 -5.63 7.71 -2.41
N VAL A 133 -6.86 8.13 -2.80
CA VAL A 133 -8.10 7.51 -2.31
C VAL A 133 -8.19 6.04 -2.74
N HIS A 134 -7.84 5.75 -4.00
CA HIS A 134 -7.77 4.38 -4.50
C HIS A 134 -6.78 3.53 -3.69
N LEU A 135 -5.61 4.06 -3.36
CA LEU A 135 -4.62 3.34 -2.54
C LEU A 135 -5.09 3.10 -1.11
N ILE A 136 -5.86 4.04 -0.53
CA ILE A 136 -6.49 3.82 0.79
C ILE A 136 -7.50 2.66 0.70
N GLU A 137 -8.37 2.66 -0.31
CA GLU A 137 -9.36 1.59 -0.53
C GLU A 137 -8.69 0.23 -0.76
N GLU A 138 -7.72 0.17 -1.66
CA GLU A 138 -7.01 -1.07 -2.02
C GLU A 138 -6.23 -1.64 -0.84
N THR A 139 -5.49 -0.78 -0.12
CA THR A 139 -4.74 -1.21 1.05
C THR A 139 -5.65 -1.64 2.20
N ALA A 140 -6.78 -0.95 2.43
CA ALA A 140 -7.77 -1.33 3.44
C ALA A 140 -8.43 -2.67 3.11
N ARG A 141 -8.76 -2.92 1.84
CA ARG A 141 -9.28 -4.22 1.37
C ARG A 141 -8.31 -5.34 1.69
N HIS A 142 -7.03 -5.16 1.38
CA HIS A 142 -6.01 -6.16 1.64
C HIS A 142 -5.63 -6.28 3.12
N ALA A 143 -5.77 -5.23 3.92
CA ALA A 143 -5.66 -5.31 5.38
C ALA A 143 -6.73 -6.24 5.96
N GLY A 144 -8.00 -6.10 5.53
CA GLY A 144 -9.07 -7.01 5.94
C GLY A 144 -8.84 -8.46 5.48
N HIS A 145 -8.30 -8.68 4.27
CA HIS A 145 -7.88 -10.03 3.84
C HIS A 145 -6.78 -10.61 4.73
N ALA A 146 -5.79 -9.80 5.07
CA ALA A 146 -4.69 -10.19 5.95
C ALA A 146 -5.17 -10.55 7.36
N ASP A 147 -6.13 -9.80 7.91
CA ASP A 147 -6.72 -10.09 9.22
C ASP A 147 -7.41 -11.47 9.23
N ILE A 148 -8.21 -11.78 8.21
CA ILE A 148 -8.87 -13.08 8.10
C ILE A 148 -7.84 -14.22 7.98
N LEU A 149 -6.79 -14.03 7.16
CA LEU A 149 -5.71 -15.00 7.04
C LEU A 149 -4.96 -15.21 8.36
N ARG A 150 -4.72 -14.13 9.11
CA ARG A 150 -4.08 -14.18 10.42
C ARG A 150 -4.92 -14.96 11.42
N GLU A 151 -6.21 -14.65 11.50
CA GLU A 151 -7.14 -15.35 12.39
C GLU A 151 -7.19 -16.85 12.12
N GLN A 152 -7.12 -17.28 10.86
CA GLN A 152 -7.07 -18.70 10.47
C GLN A 152 -5.76 -19.38 10.90
N ILE A 153 -4.66 -18.65 11.03
CA ILE A 153 -3.35 -19.21 11.40
C ILE A 153 -3.26 -19.43 12.91
N ASP A 154 -3.55 -18.41 13.70
CA ASP A 154 -3.30 -18.42 15.15
C ASP A 154 -4.44 -17.84 16.01
N GLY A 155 -5.55 -17.44 15.39
CA GLY A 155 -6.69 -16.86 16.09
C GLY A 155 -6.51 -15.39 16.48
N ALA A 156 -5.38 -14.77 16.15
CA ALA A 156 -5.16 -13.36 16.42
C ALA A 156 -5.89 -12.48 15.38
N THR A 157 -6.37 -11.32 15.84
CA THR A 157 -6.96 -10.29 14.97
C THR A 157 -6.08 -9.04 15.01
N GLY A 158 -5.91 -8.37 13.88
CA GLY A 158 -4.97 -7.24 13.72
C GLY A 158 -5.50 -5.89 14.22
N LEU A 159 -6.73 -5.84 14.74
CA LEU A 159 -7.39 -4.64 15.26
C LEU A 159 -7.58 -4.71 16.76
#